data_9054f3a31e42afde9fc7a612cb44b8be
#
_entry.id   9054f3a31e42afde9fc7a612cb44b8be
#
_cell.length_a   1.000
_cell.length_b   1.000
_cell.length_c   1.000
_cell.angle_alpha   90.00
_cell.angle_beta   90.00
_cell.angle_gamma   90.00
#
_symmetry.space_group_name_H-M   'P 1'
#
loop_
_entity.id
_entity.type
_entity.pdbx_description
1 polymer ?
#
loop_
_entity_poly.entity_id
_entity_poly.type
_entity_poly.pdbx_seq_one_letter_code
_entity_poly.pdbx_strand_id
1 'polypeptide(L)' 'MTDYCEPYLNIQKLLKSYHKATLKGQFDKATKIAHDLADETIRLEIASIKQLKNQWINNG' A
#
# COMPACT_ATOMS: atom_id res chain seq x y z
N MET A 1 14.41 7.28 9.29
CA MET A 1 13.05 7.79 9.43
C MET A 1 12.08 6.93 8.63
N THR A 2 11.00 6.48 9.23
CA THR A 2 10.04 5.63 8.54
C THR A 2 9.06 6.51 7.77
N ASP A 3 9.03 6.33 6.46
CA ASP A 3 8.20 7.15 5.59
C ASP A 3 7.07 6.29 5.01
N TYR A 4 5.85 6.56 5.42
CA TYR A 4 4.68 5.87 4.91
C TYR A 4 4.14 6.49 3.61
N CYS A 5 4.64 7.64 3.22
CA CYS A 5 4.11 8.38 2.07
C CYS A 5 4.29 7.62 0.76
N GLU A 6 5.44 6.97 0.57
CA GLU A 6 5.69 6.24 -0.66
C GLU A 6 4.71 5.10 -0.89
N PRO A 7 4.52 4.15 0.07
CA PRO A 7 3.52 3.11 -0.12
C PRO A 7 2.10 3.68 -0.19
N TYR A 8 1.80 4.74 0.54
CA TYR A 8 0.49 5.39 0.50
C TYR A 8 0.18 5.90 -0.91
N LEU A 9 1.12 6.62 -1.52
CA LEU A 9 0.93 7.15 -2.87
C LEU A 9 0.85 6.03 -3.91
N ASN A 10 1.67 4.99 -3.76
CA ASN A 10 1.65 3.83 -4.66
C ASN A 10 0.30 3.11 -4.60
N ILE A 11 -0.25 2.96 -3.40
CA ILE A 11 -1.56 2.34 -3.23
C ILE A 11 -2.64 3.14 -3.95
N GLN A 12 -2.62 4.47 -3.83
CA GLN A 12 -3.58 5.31 -4.52
C GLN A 12 -3.51 5.15 -6.03
N LYS A 13 -2.30 5.12 -6.59
CA LYS A 13 -2.11 4.92 -8.04
C LYS A 13 -2.60 3.55 -8.47
N LEU A 14 -2.29 2.53 -7.69
CA LEU A 14 -2.69 1.15 -8.02
C LEU A 14 -4.20 0.97 -7.94
N LEU A 15 -4.85 1.61 -6.98
CA LEU A 15 -6.31 1.57 -6.86
C LEU A 15 -6.98 2.15 -8.09
N LYS A 16 -6.49 3.27 -8.59
CA LYS A 16 -7.03 3.90 -9.81
C LYS A 16 -6.85 2.99 -11.01
N SER A 17 -5.66 2.40 -11.14
CA SER A 17 -5.36 1.48 -12.23
C SER A 17 -6.22 0.22 -12.16
N TYR A 18 -6.42 -0.31 -10.96
CA TYR A 18 -7.28 -1.47 -10.73
C TYR A 18 -8.71 -1.18 -11.18
N HIS A 19 -9.24 -0.04 -10.78
CA HIS A 19 -10.60 0.36 -11.13
C HIS A 19 -10.76 0.46 -12.65
N LYS A 20 -9.81 1.10 -13.33
CA LYS A 20 -9.82 1.21 -14.79
C LYS A 20 -9.78 -0.15 -15.47
N ALA A 21 -8.88 -1.03 -15.01
CA ALA A 21 -8.76 -2.36 -15.60
C ALA A 21 -10.05 -3.16 -15.42
N THR A 22 -10.67 -3.06 -14.26
CA THR A 22 -11.93 -3.75 -13.97
C THR A 22 -13.06 -3.24 -14.87
N LEU A 23 -13.16 -1.93 -15.04
CA LEU A 23 -14.19 -1.33 -15.90
C LEU A 23 -14.05 -1.77 -17.36
N LYS A 24 -12.82 -2.01 -17.81
CA LYS A 24 -12.55 -2.45 -19.18
C LYS A 24 -12.65 -3.96 -19.33
N GLY A 25 -12.93 -4.70 -18.26
CA GLY A 25 -12.98 -6.15 -18.30
C GLY A 25 -11.62 -6.82 -18.40
N GLN A 26 -10.54 -6.10 -18.12
CA GLN A 26 -9.19 -6.64 -18.16
C GLN A 26 -8.84 -7.29 -16.82
N PHE A 27 -9.44 -8.43 -16.54
CA PHE A 27 -9.34 -9.06 -15.22
C PHE A 27 -7.95 -9.61 -14.92
N ASP A 28 -7.21 -10.06 -15.95
CA ASP A 28 -5.84 -10.51 -15.76
C ASP A 28 -4.95 -9.37 -15.27
N LYS A 29 -5.12 -8.20 -15.87
CA LYS A 29 -4.39 -7.01 -15.49
C LYS A 29 -4.80 -6.54 -14.10
N ALA A 30 -6.09 -6.57 -13.82
CA ALA A 30 -6.62 -6.19 -12.51
C ALA A 30 -6.05 -7.10 -11.41
N THR A 31 -5.92 -8.40 -11.69
CA THR A 31 -5.35 -9.35 -10.73
C THR A 31 -3.89 -9.06 -10.42
N LYS A 32 -3.11 -8.71 -11.43
CA LYS A 32 -1.71 -8.31 -11.22
C LYS A 32 -1.62 -7.05 -10.38
N ILE A 33 -2.48 -6.09 -10.65
CA ILE A 33 -2.51 -4.83 -9.89
C ILE A 33 -2.89 -5.12 -8.43
N ALA A 34 -3.85 -6.01 -8.21
CA ALA A 34 -4.25 -6.39 -6.86
C ALA A 34 -3.10 -7.05 -6.10
N HIS A 35 -2.28 -7.85 -6.80
CA HIS A 35 -1.10 -8.46 -6.20
C HIS A 35 -0.08 -7.38 -5.78
N ASP A 36 0.15 -6.40 -6.64
CA ASP A 36 1.03 -5.27 -6.32
C ASP A 36 0.49 -4.45 -5.15
N LEU A 37 -0.83 -4.31 -5.08
CA LEU A 37 -1.47 -3.64 -3.94
C LEU A 37 -1.19 -4.37 -2.63
N ALA A 38 -1.23 -5.70 -2.64
CA ALA A 38 -0.94 -6.48 -1.45
C ALA A 38 0.48 -6.22 -0.95
N ASP A 39 1.45 -6.14 -1.88
CA ASP A 39 2.84 -5.85 -1.52
C ASP A 39 2.96 -4.46 -0.90
N GLU A 40 2.30 -3.47 -1.48
CA GLU A 40 2.37 -2.11 -0.96
C GLU A 40 1.68 -1.97 0.40
N THR A 41 0.59 -2.71 0.63
CA THR A 41 -0.08 -2.70 1.93
C THR A 41 0.78 -3.34 3.01
N ILE A 42 1.58 -4.34 2.67
CA ILE A 42 2.54 -4.93 3.61
C ILE A 42 3.59 -3.89 3.99
N ARG A 43 4.11 -3.13 3.04
CA ARG A 43 5.06 -2.05 3.32
C ARG A 43 4.45 -1.00 4.22
N LEU A 44 3.19 -0.65 3.99
CA LEU A 44 2.47 0.30 4.81
C LEU A 44 2.32 -0.23 6.24
N GLU A 45 2.00 -1.52 6.38
CA GLU A 45 1.89 -2.15 7.69
C GLU A 45 3.21 -2.09 8.44
N ILE A 46 4.32 -2.41 7.77
CA ILE A 46 5.64 -2.36 8.38
C ILE A 46 5.96 -0.94 8.85
N ALA A 47 5.67 0.06 8.04
CA ALA A 47 5.88 1.46 8.41
C ALA A 47 5.05 1.83 9.64
N SER A 48 3.80 1.38 9.70
CA SER A 48 2.92 1.64 10.82
C SER A 48 3.43 0.99 12.11
N ILE A 49 3.92 -0.24 12.01
CA ILE A 49 4.48 -0.94 13.17
C ILE A 49 5.71 -0.21 13.70
N LYS A 50 6.57 0.27 12.81
CA LYS A 50 7.75 1.03 13.21
C LYS A 50 7.37 2.33 13.92
N GLN A 51 6.37 3.02 13.40
CA GLN A 51 5.87 4.25 14.04
C GLN A 51 5.32 3.97 15.42
N LEU A 52 4.57 2.88 15.56
CA LEU A 52 4.01 2.49 16.85
C LEU A 52 5.10 2.17 17.85
N LYS A 53 6.12 1.42 17.44
CA LYS A 53 7.26 1.09 18.30
C LYS A 53 8.00 2.34 18.75
N ASN A 54 8.23 3.27 17.84
CA ASN A 54 8.91 4.52 18.17
C ASN A 54 8.11 5.33 19.20
N GLN A 55 6.79 5.36 19.05
CA GLN A 55 5.94 6.04 20.01
C GLN A 55 6.01 5.40 21.39
N TRP A 56 6.03 4.07 21.44
CA TRP A 56 6.15 3.33 22.69
C TRP A 56 7.47 3.63 23.40
N ILE A 57 8.57 3.62 22.64
CA ILE A 57 9.91 3.90 23.18
C ILE A 57 10.00 5.33 23.71
N ASN A 58 9.44 6.28 22.97
CA ASN A 58 9.49 7.68 23.36
C ASN A 58 8.61 8.01 24.55
N ASN A 59 7.52 7.26 24.74
CA ASN A 59 6.59 7.45 25.85
C ASN A 59 6.93 6.62 27.06
N GLY A 60 7.81 5.64 26.90
CA GLY A 60 8.21 4.77 27.98
C GLY A 60 9.42 5.25 28.69
#